data_7da2e6a6a430140e7122f14848df6c43
#
_entry.id   7da2e6a6a430140e7122f14848df6c43
#
_cell.length_a   1.000
_cell.length_b   1.000
_cell.length_c   1.000
_cell.angle_alpha   90.00
_cell.angle_beta   90.00
_cell.angle_gamma   90.00
#
_symmetry.space_group_name_H-M   'P 1'
#
loop_
_entity.id
_entity.type
_entity.pdbx_description
1 polymer ?
#
loop_
_entity_poly.entity_id
_entity_poly.type
_entity_poly.pdbx_seq_one_letter_code
_entity_poly.pdbx_strand_id
1 'polypeptide(L)'
;MMGADPDVCSAHDVFHFTNTEGDWLVENGLGAFIKYLYKDIEVITNCAAKKIDYSSNGVKVETPDGVITATYAVLTVSTGVLSQNKIKFFPKLPPRKKDAINNLPNGLLNKIGFEFNIKWREAHQGQSADYLVGENDFCSIDFGFYDSNIAVGFVAGRFAEQLEIDGTGAATSFCSEALKSIFGNDITKFILG
;
A
#
# COMPACT_ATOMS: atom_id res chain seq x y z
N MET A 1 -8.33 6.00 5.85
CA MET A 1 -7.73 6.85 4.78
C MET A 1 -7.82 6.11 3.46
N MET A 2 -8.26 6.77 2.39
CA MET A 2 -8.28 6.20 1.04
C MET A 2 -6.99 6.61 0.31
N GLY A 3 -6.45 5.72 -0.51
CA GLY A 3 -5.25 6.01 -1.30
C GLY A 3 -5.52 6.84 -2.57
N ALA A 4 -6.57 7.67 -2.56
CA ALA A 4 -6.98 8.50 -3.69
C ALA A 4 -7.66 9.76 -3.19
N ASP A 5 -7.64 10.82 -3.99
CA ASP A 5 -8.28 12.10 -3.66
C ASP A 5 -9.81 11.97 -3.74
N PRO A 6 -10.55 12.77 -2.98
CA PRO A 6 -12.01 12.70 -2.91
C PRO A 6 -12.71 12.91 -4.26
N ASP A 7 -12.15 13.71 -5.15
CA ASP A 7 -12.71 14.06 -6.45
C ASP A 7 -12.71 12.88 -7.46
N VAL A 8 -11.89 11.85 -7.20
CA VAL A 8 -11.86 10.61 -8.01
C VAL A 8 -12.49 9.41 -7.31
N CYS A 9 -13.00 9.60 -6.10
CA CYS A 9 -13.69 8.56 -5.34
C CYS A 9 -15.20 8.60 -5.60
N SER A 10 -15.83 7.42 -5.65
CA SER A 10 -17.29 7.31 -5.72
C SER A 10 -17.92 7.64 -4.36
N ALA A 11 -18.63 8.74 -4.26
CA ALA A 11 -19.36 9.09 -3.04
C ALA A 11 -20.41 8.02 -2.67
N HIS A 12 -21.02 7.37 -3.67
CA HIS A 12 -21.95 6.27 -3.46
C HIS A 12 -21.27 5.07 -2.79
N ASP A 13 -20.09 4.66 -3.27
CA ASP A 13 -19.38 3.50 -2.72
C ASP A 13 -18.81 3.81 -1.32
N VAL A 14 -18.35 5.02 -1.11
CA VAL A 14 -17.93 5.49 0.23
C VAL A 14 -19.09 5.45 1.22
N PHE A 15 -20.29 5.88 0.81
CA PHE A 15 -21.47 5.85 1.65
C PHE A 15 -21.89 4.41 2.02
N HIS A 16 -21.73 3.47 1.09
CA HIS A 16 -22.06 2.06 1.32
C HIS A 16 -20.92 1.24 1.91
N PHE A 17 -19.75 1.86 2.14
CA PHE A 17 -18.64 1.18 2.79
C PHE A 17 -19.01 0.83 4.23
N THR A 18 -18.94 -0.45 4.55
CA THR A 18 -19.16 -0.94 5.90
C THR A 18 -17.82 -1.12 6.61
N ASN A 19 -17.58 -0.32 7.62
CA ASN A 19 -16.46 -0.58 8.54
C ASN A 19 -16.85 -1.73 9.46
N THR A 20 -16.04 -2.78 9.48
CA THR A 20 -16.28 -3.96 10.34
C THR A 20 -15.75 -3.76 11.76
N GLU A 21 -15.10 -2.64 12.02
CA GLU A 21 -14.40 -2.30 13.27
C GLU A 21 -13.33 -3.32 13.69
N GLY A 22 -12.47 -2.94 14.62
CA GLY A 22 -11.47 -3.85 15.18
C GLY A 22 -10.30 -4.16 14.24
N ASP A 23 -9.66 -3.14 13.68
CA ASP A 23 -8.40 -3.32 12.96
C ASP A 23 -7.33 -3.86 13.89
N TRP A 24 -6.83 -5.04 13.58
CA TRP A 24 -5.78 -5.69 14.35
C TRP A 24 -4.46 -5.62 13.60
N LEU A 25 -3.47 -5.15 14.28
CA LEU A 25 -2.11 -5.17 13.77
C LEU A 25 -1.47 -6.54 14.12
N VAL A 26 -0.61 -7.06 13.25
CA VAL A 26 0.13 -8.31 13.51
C VAL A 26 1.52 -7.95 14.02
N GLU A 27 1.83 -8.25 15.29
CA GLU A 27 3.07 -7.84 15.97
C GLU A 27 4.34 -8.14 15.17
N ASN A 28 4.45 -9.35 14.60
CA ASN A 28 5.60 -9.76 13.80
C ASN A 28 5.45 -9.46 12.29
N GLY A 29 4.42 -8.66 11.94
CA GLY A 29 4.07 -8.31 10.58
C GLY A 29 3.26 -9.40 9.84
N LEU A 30 2.40 -8.95 8.96
CA LEU A 30 1.51 -9.82 8.17
C LEU A 30 2.31 -10.85 7.34
N GLY A 31 3.49 -10.47 6.83
CA GLY A 31 4.35 -11.38 6.06
C GLY A 31 4.81 -12.59 6.86
N ALA A 32 5.15 -12.43 8.15
CA ALA A 32 5.51 -13.54 9.02
C ALA A 32 4.32 -14.47 9.29
N PHE A 33 3.14 -13.88 9.52
CA PHE A 33 1.90 -14.62 9.70
C PHE A 33 1.54 -15.46 8.47
N ILE A 34 1.60 -14.89 7.27
CA ILE A 34 1.35 -15.61 6.02
C ILE A 34 2.35 -16.74 5.79
N LYS A 35 3.65 -16.49 6.02
CA LYS A 35 4.69 -17.53 5.94
C LYS A 35 4.45 -18.68 6.91
N TYR A 36 3.97 -18.39 8.12
CA TYR A 36 3.62 -19.43 9.09
C TYR A 36 2.44 -20.29 8.64
N LEU A 37 1.37 -19.65 8.14
CA LEU A 37 0.17 -20.36 7.67
C LEU A 37 0.42 -21.24 6.46
N TYR A 38 1.28 -20.80 5.55
CA TYR A 38 1.50 -21.44 4.25
C TYR A 38 2.92 -21.98 4.08
N LYS A 39 3.57 -22.35 5.19
CA LYS A 39 4.96 -22.84 5.19
C LYS A 39 5.19 -24.08 4.31
N ASP A 40 4.15 -24.89 4.10
CA ASP A 40 4.22 -26.13 3.34
C ASP A 40 3.83 -25.95 1.86
N ILE A 41 3.53 -24.71 1.43
CA ILE A 41 3.25 -24.39 0.04
C ILE A 41 4.54 -23.99 -0.67
N GLU A 42 4.88 -24.71 -1.72
CA GLU A 42 6.00 -24.35 -2.58
C GLU A 42 5.67 -23.07 -3.39
N VAL A 43 6.51 -22.05 -3.26
CA VAL A 43 6.38 -20.78 -3.99
C VAL A 43 7.62 -20.56 -4.84
N ILE A 44 7.43 -20.49 -6.16
CA ILE A 44 8.49 -20.13 -7.11
C ILE A 44 8.60 -18.62 -7.15
N THR A 45 9.65 -18.08 -6.58
CA THR A 45 9.94 -16.64 -6.58
C THR A 45 10.76 -16.23 -7.79
N ASN A 46 10.81 -14.91 -8.10
CA ASN A 46 11.53 -14.36 -9.25
C ASN A 46 11.09 -14.91 -10.62
N CYS A 47 9.91 -15.51 -10.68
CA CYS A 47 9.34 -16.17 -11.85
C CYS A 47 8.06 -15.46 -12.32
N ALA A 48 8.21 -14.22 -12.79
CA ALA A 48 7.07 -13.41 -13.22
C ALA A 48 6.42 -13.95 -14.50
N ALA A 49 5.08 -14.12 -14.48
CA ALA A 49 4.33 -14.49 -15.68
C ALA A 49 4.41 -13.39 -16.74
N LYS A 50 4.80 -13.75 -17.97
CA LYS A 50 4.88 -12.85 -19.13
C LYS A 50 3.66 -12.97 -20.04
N LYS A 51 3.16 -14.21 -20.20
CA LYS A 51 1.99 -14.49 -21.04
C LYS A 51 1.16 -15.61 -20.45
N ILE A 52 -0.14 -15.49 -20.59
CA ILE A 52 -1.12 -16.51 -20.19
C ILE A 52 -1.91 -16.89 -21.43
N ASP A 53 -1.77 -18.14 -21.85
CA ASP A 53 -2.46 -18.71 -23.00
C ASP A 53 -3.53 -19.70 -22.50
N TYR A 54 -4.79 -19.38 -22.76
CA TYR A 54 -5.95 -20.19 -22.43
C TYR A 54 -6.82 -20.51 -23.66
N SER A 55 -6.17 -20.58 -24.84
CA SER A 55 -6.86 -20.86 -26.11
C SER A 55 -7.22 -22.34 -26.32
N SER A 56 -6.63 -23.23 -25.53
CA SER A 56 -6.89 -24.67 -25.61
C SER A 56 -7.40 -25.21 -24.27
N ASN A 57 -7.54 -26.52 -24.16
CA ASN A 57 -7.89 -27.14 -22.88
C ASN A 57 -6.74 -26.97 -21.87
N GLY A 58 -7.01 -26.27 -20.75
CA GLY A 58 -6.01 -25.88 -19.76
C GLY A 58 -5.38 -24.52 -20.04
N VAL A 59 -4.37 -24.18 -19.25
CA VAL A 59 -3.67 -22.89 -19.29
C VAL A 59 -2.17 -23.10 -19.42
N LYS A 60 -1.51 -22.29 -20.25
CA LYS A 60 -0.06 -22.21 -20.35
C LYS A 60 0.40 -20.83 -19.88
N VAL A 61 1.33 -20.81 -18.96
CA VAL A 61 1.93 -19.58 -18.42
C VAL A 61 3.38 -19.52 -18.84
N GLU A 62 3.73 -18.53 -19.67
CA GLU A 62 5.13 -18.28 -20.06
C GLU A 62 5.82 -17.45 -18.98
N THR A 63 6.98 -17.91 -18.53
CA THR A 63 7.84 -17.29 -17.53
C THR A 63 9.28 -17.16 -18.04
N PRO A 64 10.17 -16.44 -17.33
CA PRO A 64 11.60 -16.42 -17.69
C PRO A 64 12.24 -17.82 -17.71
N ASP A 65 11.77 -18.73 -16.87
CA ASP A 65 12.36 -20.05 -16.66
C ASP A 65 11.69 -21.15 -17.50
N GLY A 66 10.71 -20.79 -18.34
CA GLY A 66 10.01 -21.72 -19.21
C GLY A 66 8.50 -21.59 -19.17
N VAL A 67 7.81 -22.65 -19.60
CA VAL A 67 6.34 -22.68 -19.67
C VAL A 67 5.78 -23.62 -18.61
N ILE A 68 4.89 -23.10 -17.81
CA ILE A 68 4.12 -23.86 -16.82
C ILE A 68 2.76 -24.19 -17.44
N THR A 69 2.33 -25.45 -17.34
CA THR A 69 1.02 -25.89 -17.83
C THR A 69 0.15 -26.39 -16.66
N ALA A 70 -1.12 -26.01 -16.66
CA ALA A 70 -2.08 -26.43 -15.63
C ALA A 70 -3.49 -26.52 -16.21
N THR A 71 -4.38 -27.19 -15.49
CA THR A 71 -5.81 -27.23 -15.84
C THR A 71 -6.46 -25.86 -15.64
N TYR A 72 -6.07 -25.16 -14.57
CA TYR A 72 -6.57 -23.84 -14.19
C TYR A 72 -5.43 -22.94 -13.70
N ALA A 73 -5.62 -21.64 -13.82
CA ALA A 73 -4.76 -20.62 -13.20
C ALA A 73 -5.62 -19.59 -12.48
N VAL A 74 -5.23 -19.22 -11.26
CA VAL A 74 -5.84 -18.14 -10.50
C VAL A 74 -4.87 -16.96 -10.49
N LEU A 75 -5.34 -15.80 -10.99
CA LEU A 75 -4.56 -14.58 -11.01
C LEU A 75 -4.95 -13.70 -9.82
N THR A 76 -3.98 -13.45 -8.95
CA THR A 76 -4.14 -12.60 -7.76
C THR A 76 -3.35 -11.29 -7.87
N VAL A 77 -2.81 -10.97 -9.05
CA VAL A 77 -2.12 -9.72 -9.28
C VAL A 77 -3.07 -8.53 -9.19
N SER A 78 -2.55 -7.38 -8.78
CA SER A 78 -3.37 -6.17 -8.66
C SER A 78 -3.90 -5.67 -10.01
N THR A 79 -4.97 -4.88 -9.98
CA THR A 79 -5.50 -4.20 -11.16
C THR A 79 -4.46 -3.27 -11.80
N GLY A 80 -3.59 -2.66 -10.99
CA GLY A 80 -2.46 -1.86 -11.48
C GLY A 80 -1.48 -2.66 -12.34
N VAL A 81 -1.17 -3.91 -11.97
CA VAL A 81 -0.33 -4.79 -12.80
C VAL A 81 -1.05 -5.17 -14.10
N LEU A 82 -2.35 -5.45 -14.03
CA LEU A 82 -3.14 -5.82 -15.22
C LEU A 82 -3.29 -4.65 -16.21
N SER A 83 -3.51 -3.43 -15.71
CA SER A 83 -3.66 -2.22 -16.53
C SER A 83 -2.40 -1.87 -17.31
N GLN A 84 -1.22 -2.16 -16.77
CA GLN A 84 0.07 -1.94 -17.43
C GLN A 84 0.33 -2.89 -18.62
N ASN A 85 -0.54 -3.88 -18.86
CA ASN A 85 -0.38 -4.87 -19.93
C ASN A 85 0.97 -5.60 -19.93
N LYS A 86 1.63 -5.73 -18.79
CA LYS A 86 2.89 -6.49 -18.65
C LYS A 86 2.67 -7.99 -18.83
N ILE A 87 1.48 -8.48 -18.47
CA ILE A 87 1.07 -9.87 -18.72
C ILE A 87 0.24 -9.90 -20.00
N LYS A 88 0.69 -10.65 -21.01
CA LYS A 88 -0.06 -10.82 -22.26
C LYS A 88 -1.06 -11.95 -22.14
N PHE A 89 -2.27 -11.75 -22.62
CA PHE A 89 -3.34 -12.76 -22.62
C PHE A 89 -3.62 -13.25 -24.05
N PHE A 90 -3.73 -14.57 -24.19
CA PHE A 90 -4.16 -15.19 -25.43
C PHE A 90 -5.22 -16.27 -25.14
N PRO A 91 -6.45 -16.13 -25.68
CA PRO A 91 -6.99 -14.97 -26.41
C PRO A 91 -6.91 -13.66 -25.61
N LYS A 92 -7.04 -12.51 -26.29
CA LYS A 92 -7.07 -11.21 -25.60
C LYS A 92 -8.24 -11.16 -24.62
N LEU A 93 -8.04 -10.52 -23.48
CA LEU A 93 -9.13 -10.29 -22.53
C LEU A 93 -10.32 -9.57 -23.21
N PRO A 94 -11.57 -9.98 -22.94
CA PRO A 94 -12.75 -9.30 -23.46
C PRO A 94 -12.76 -7.81 -23.07
N PRO A 95 -13.34 -6.93 -23.92
CA PRO A 95 -13.43 -5.49 -23.63
C PRO A 95 -13.96 -5.19 -22.22
N ARG A 96 -15.07 -5.84 -21.82
CA ARG A 96 -15.66 -5.69 -20.48
C ARG A 96 -14.65 -5.93 -19.35
N LYS A 97 -13.72 -6.90 -19.50
CA LYS A 97 -12.68 -7.15 -18.48
C LYS A 97 -11.65 -6.05 -18.45
N LYS A 98 -11.26 -5.52 -19.59
CA LYS A 98 -10.33 -4.38 -19.69
C LYS A 98 -10.93 -3.13 -19.08
N ASP A 99 -12.20 -2.86 -19.38
CA ASP A 99 -12.92 -1.71 -18.81
C ASP A 99 -13.00 -1.83 -17.29
N ALA A 100 -13.32 -3.01 -16.75
CA ALA A 100 -13.35 -3.25 -15.32
C ALA A 100 -11.98 -3.04 -14.65
N ILE A 101 -10.89 -3.51 -15.28
CA ILE A 101 -9.52 -3.31 -14.78
C ILE A 101 -9.18 -1.83 -14.74
N ASN A 102 -9.50 -1.07 -15.79
CA ASN A 102 -9.18 0.35 -15.88
C ASN A 102 -10.04 1.22 -14.93
N ASN A 103 -11.25 0.78 -14.62
CA ASN A 103 -12.16 1.48 -13.69
C ASN A 103 -11.94 1.11 -12.23
N LEU A 104 -10.96 0.25 -11.92
CA LEU A 104 -10.56 -0.11 -10.57
C LEU A 104 -9.07 0.18 -10.38
N PRO A 105 -8.65 1.45 -10.44
CA PRO A 105 -7.24 1.81 -10.24
C PRO A 105 -6.79 1.51 -8.81
N ASN A 106 -5.52 1.24 -8.65
CA ASN A 106 -4.92 1.18 -7.31
C ASN A 106 -4.79 2.60 -6.75
N GLY A 107 -5.12 2.77 -5.49
CA GLY A 107 -4.77 3.97 -4.75
C GLY A 107 -3.29 3.99 -4.37
N LEU A 108 -2.79 5.16 -4.00
CA LEU A 108 -1.47 5.38 -3.45
C LEU A 108 -1.60 5.83 -2.00
N LEU A 109 -1.01 5.07 -1.07
CA LEU A 109 -0.96 5.38 0.35
C LEU A 109 0.44 5.07 0.85
N ASN A 110 1.22 6.11 1.10
CA ASN A 110 2.58 5.98 1.59
C ASN A 110 2.63 6.06 3.10
N LYS A 111 3.57 5.34 3.67
CA LYS A 111 3.85 5.27 5.10
C LYS A 111 5.28 5.70 5.35
N ILE A 112 5.46 6.66 6.24
CA ILE A 112 6.76 7.18 6.64
C ILE A 112 6.96 6.86 8.11
N GLY A 113 7.92 5.99 8.41
CA GLY A 113 8.24 5.59 9.79
C GLY A 113 9.23 6.56 10.43
N PHE A 114 9.01 6.89 11.70
CA PHE A 114 9.93 7.61 12.55
C PHE A 114 10.15 6.82 13.84
N GLU A 115 11.40 6.66 14.22
CA GLU A 115 11.74 6.09 15.51
C GLU A 115 11.95 7.21 16.55
N PHE A 116 11.25 7.11 17.67
CA PHE A 116 11.35 8.05 18.79
C PHE A 116 12.04 7.41 20.00
N ASN A 117 12.63 8.23 20.86
CA ASN A 117 13.11 7.73 22.13
C ASN A 117 11.95 7.33 23.06
N ILE A 118 12.25 6.45 24.03
CA ILE A 118 11.24 5.84 24.88
C ILE A 118 10.43 6.85 25.70
N LYS A 119 11.05 7.94 26.16
CA LYS A 119 10.35 8.96 26.97
C LYS A 119 9.25 9.66 26.20
N TRP A 120 9.54 9.97 24.94
CA TRP A 120 8.55 10.60 24.08
C TRP A 120 7.42 9.63 23.73
N ARG A 121 7.75 8.37 23.46
CA ARG A 121 6.78 7.30 23.21
C ARG A 121 5.80 7.16 24.35
N GLU A 122 6.28 7.04 25.59
CA GLU A 122 5.44 6.84 26.78
C GLU A 122 4.44 7.98 26.98
N ALA A 123 4.82 9.21 26.61
CA ALA A 123 3.94 10.36 26.70
C ALA A 123 2.85 10.44 25.62
N HIS A 124 3.06 9.78 24.46
CA HIS A 124 2.21 9.95 23.27
C HIS A 124 1.67 8.63 22.68
N GLN A 125 1.83 7.51 23.38
CA GLN A 125 1.36 6.21 22.92
C GLN A 125 -0.15 6.19 22.65
N GLY A 126 -0.55 5.64 21.49
CA GLY A 126 -1.95 5.53 21.10
C GLY A 126 -2.60 6.86 20.70
N GLN A 127 -1.84 7.92 20.58
CA GLN A 127 -2.30 9.19 20.05
C GLN A 127 -2.13 9.24 18.53
N SER A 128 -2.89 10.11 17.88
CA SER A 128 -2.70 10.49 16.49
C SER A 128 -2.73 12.00 16.34
N ALA A 129 -2.10 12.51 15.30
CA ALA A 129 -2.09 13.92 14.97
C ALA A 129 -2.25 14.11 13.47
N ASP A 130 -3.09 15.07 13.08
CA ASP A 130 -3.29 15.43 11.68
C ASP A 130 -2.64 16.78 11.38
N TYR A 131 -1.94 16.86 10.26
CA TYR A 131 -1.32 18.07 9.77
C TYR A 131 -1.88 18.41 8.38
N LEU A 132 -2.52 19.55 8.27
CA LEU A 132 -3.11 20.04 7.02
C LEU A 132 -2.11 20.93 6.27
N VAL A 133 -1.97 20.67 4.98
CA VAL A 133 -1.17 21.46 4.04
C VAL A 133 -2.09 21.98 2.95
N GLY A 134 -2.38 23.29 2.99
CA GLY A 134 -3.34 23.87 2.03
C GLY A 134 -4.77 23.37 2.26
N GLU A 135 -5.53 23.23 1.18
CA GLU A 135 -6.96 22.89 1.26
C GLU A 135 -7.24 21.38 1.21
N ASN A 136 -6.36 20.58 0.59
CA ASN A 136 -6.65 19.19 0.29
C ASN A 136 -5.57 18.18 0.74
N ASP A 137 -4.38 18.68 1.04
CA ASP A 137 -3.26 17.82 1.38
C ASP A 137 -3.14 17.72 2.91
N PHE A 138 -2.99 16.51 3.40
CA PHE A 138 -2.81 16.27 4.82
C PHE A 138 -1.91 15.06 5.08
N CYS A 139 -1.33 15.05 6.27
CA CYS A 139 -0.61 13.92 6.82
C CYS A 139 -1.26 13.54 8.14
N SER A 140 -1.63 12.28 8.30
CA SER A 140 -2.02 11.73 9.59
C SER A 140 -0.84 10.98 10.18
N ILE A 141 -0.50 11.23 11.44
CA ILE A 141 0.62 10.61 12.12
C ILE A 141 0.10 9.85 13.33
N ASP A 142 0.30 8.54 13.34
CA ASP A 142 -0.09 7.67 14.45
C ASP A 142 1.14 7.28 15.26
N PHE A 143 1.03 7.30 16.60
CA PHE A 143 2.13 7.08 17.52
C PHE A 143 1.97 5.78 18.30
N GLY A 144 3.09 5.09 18.53
CA GLY A 144 3.15 3.97 19.46
C GLY A 144 2.46 2.70 19.01
N PHE A 145 2.64 2.31 17.76
CA PHE A 145 2.22 1.00 17.30
C PHE A 145 2.88 -0.12 18.11
N TYR A 146 2.09 -1.02 18.69
CA TYR A 146 2.56 -2.22 19.44
C TYR A 146 3.55 -1.94 20.55
N ASP A 147 3.36 -0.91 21.34
CA ASP A 147 4.35 -0.52 22.32
C ASP A 147 5.74 -0.24 21.72
N SER A 148 5.80 -0.02 20.40
CA SER A 148 7.04 0.32 19.71
C SER A 148 7.38 1.80 19.85
N ASN A 149 8.63 2.13 19.57
CA ASN A 149 9.10 3.51 19.50
C ASN A 149 8.76 4.19 18.17
N ILE A 150 7.93 3.57 17.34
CA ILE A 150 7.68 4.02 15.98
C ILE A 150 6.39 4.83 15.91
N ALA A 151 6.46 5.99 15.27
CA ALA A 151 5.33 6.70 14.72
C ALA A 151 5.29 6.51 13.20
N VAL A 152 4.09 6.51 12.63
CA VAL A 152 3.90 6.35 11.19
C VAL A 152 3.09 7.51 10.65
N GLY A 153 3.70 8.29 9.76
CA GLY A 153 3.04 9.30 8.96
C GLY A 153 2.40 8.66 7.71
N PHE A 154 1.17 9.05 7.41
CA PHE A 154 0.40 8.59 6.25
C PHE A 154 0.15 9.77 5.31
N VAL A 155 0.52 9.61 4.05
CA VAL A 155 0.20 10.54 2.96
C VAL A 155 -0.41 9.76 1.79
N ALA A 156 -1.35 10.36 1.07
CA ALA A 156 -2.14 9.63 0.09
C ALA A 156 -2.41 10.44 -1.20
N GLY A 157 -2.91 9.76 -2.23
CA GLY A 157 -3.37 10.35 -3.48
C GLY A 157 -2.29 11.10 -4.25
N ARG A 158 -2.67 12.18 -4.94
CA ARG A 158 -1.77 13.01 -5.74
C ARG A 158 -0.65 13.65 -4.93
N PHE A 159 -0.92 13.96 -3.67
CA PHE A 159 0.10 14.49 -2.78
C PHE A 159 1.22 13.48 -2.51
N ALA A 160 0.87 12.23 -2.23
CA ALA A 160 1.85 11.15 -2.06
C ALA A 160 2.64 10.91 -3.36
N GLU A 161 1.97 10.95 -4.53
CA GLU A 161 2.62 10.84 -5.84
C GLU A 161 3.63 11.97 -6.08
N GLN A 162 3.27 13.21 -5.72
CA GLN A 162 4.19 14.34 -5.83
C GLN A 162 5.43 14.16 -4.96
N LEU A 163 5.26 13.71 -3.72
CA LEU A 163 6.39 13.44 -2.84
C LEU A 163 7.31 12.32 -3.37
N GLU A 164 6.77 11.32 -4.06
CA GLU A 164 7.59 10.30 -4.75
C GLU A 164 8.38 10.89 -5.92
N ILE A 165 7.75 11.75 -6.71
CA ILE A 165 8.40 12.46 -7.84
C ILE A 165 9.52 13.35 -7.33
N ASP A 166 9.32 14.06 -6.23
CA ASP A 166 10.30 14.96 -5.61
C ASP A 166 11.52 14.22 -5.03
N GLY A 167 11.42 12.90 -4.86
CA GLY A 167 12.53 12.03 -4.53
C GLY A 167 12.53 11.49 -3.09
N THR A 168 13.49 10.62 -2.83
CA THR A 168 13.54 9.72 -1.64
C THR A 168 13.47 10.44 -0.30
N GLY A 169 13.91 11.67 -0.20
CA GLY A 169 13.89 12.45 1.06
C GLY A 169 12.66 13.34 1.24
N ALA A 170 11.84 13.54 0.20
CA ALA A 170 10.76 14.52 0.22
C ALA A 170 9.68 14.17 1.26
N ALA A 171 9.21 12.93 1.27
CA ALA A 171 8.21 12.47 2.22
C ALA A 171 8.70 12.54 3.68
N THR A 172 9.96 12.14 3.93
CA THR A 172 10.57 12.21 5.26
C THR A 172 10.71 13.67 5.71
N SER A 173 11.18 14.55 4.81
CA SER A 173 11.31 15.98 5.11
C SER A 173 9.96 16.61 5.42
N PHE A 174 8.95 16.31 4.61
CA PHE A 174 7.59 16.78 4.81
C PHE A 174 7.03 16.34 6.17
N CYS A 175 7.10 15.06 6.51
CA CYS A 175 6.61 14.56 7.79
C CYS A 175 7.42 15.12 8.99
N SER A 176 8.72 15.36 8.82
CA SER A 176 9.53 16.02 9.85
C SER A 176 9.06 17.47 10.09
N GLU A 177 8.73 18.20 9.05
CA GLU A 177 8.16 19.54 9.19
C GLU A 177 6.75 19.52 9.81
N ALA A 178 5.92 18.52 9.46
CA ALA A 178 4.63 18.31 10.10
C ALA A 178 4.78 18.09 11.62
N LEU A 179 5.71 17.22 12.03
CA LEU A 179 6.01 16.97 13.44
C LEU A 179 6.48 18.24 14.17
N LYS A 180 7.37 19.02 13.54
CA LYS A 180 7.84 20.30 14.10
C LYS A 180 6.70 21.32 14.23
N SER A 181 5.81 21.37 13.26
CA SER A 181 4.65 22.28 13.28
C SER A 181 3.68 21.93 14.41
N ILE A 182 3.46 20.62 14.67
CA ILE A 182 2.52 20.14 15.68
C ILE A 182 3.12 20.27 17.10
N PHE A 183 4.38 19.84 17.27
CA PHE A 183 5.01 19.69 18.60
C PHE A 183 6.12 20.70 18.88
N GLY A 184 6.43 21.57 17.95
CA GLY A 184 7.54 22.52 18.04
C GLY A 184 8.88 21.90 17.65
N ASN A 185 9.89 22.76 17.44
CA ASN A 185 11.21 22.35 16.95
C ASN A 185 11.93 21.36 17.87
N ASP A 186 11.59 21.33 19.14
CA ASP A 186 12.22 20.45 20.13
C ASP A 186 11.93 18.95 19.88
N ILE A 187 10.92 18.62 19.07
CA ILE A 187 10.58 17.24 18.68
C ILE A 187 11.78 16.51 18.07
N THR A 188 12.64 17.22 17.33
CA THR A 188 13.83 16.65 16.69
C THR A 188 14.81 16.01 17.66
N LYS A 189 14.81 16.42 18.93
CA LYS A 189 15.66 15.84 19.99
C LYS A 189 15.21 14.43 20.40
N PHE A 190 14.00 14.04 20.03
CA PHE A 190 13.39 12.77 20.38
C PHE A 190 13.35 11.78 19.20
N ILE A 191 13.57 12.25 17.97
CA ILE A 191 13.62 11.41 16.76
C ILE A 191 15.01 10.77 16.69
N LEU A 192 15.05 9.44 16.54
CA LEU A 192 16.28 8.63 16.45
C LEU A 192 16.59 8.20 15.01
N GLY A 193 15.58 8.04 14.17
CA GLY A 193 15.70 7.63 12.77
C GLY A 193 14.39 7.76 12.01
#